data_923317bc68fdd2974eb1fb1d39753adf
#
_entry.id   923317bc68fdd2974eb1fb1d39753adf
#
_cell.length_a   1.000
_cell.length_b   1.000
_cell.length_c   1.000
_cell.angle_alpha   90.00
_cell.angle_beta   90.00
_cell.angle_gamma   90.00
#
_symmetry.space_group_name_H-M   'P 1'
#
loop_
_entity.id
_entity.type
_entity.pdbx_description
1 polymer ?
#
loop_
_entity_poly.entity_id
_entity_poly.type
_entity_poly.pdbx_seq_one_letter_code
_entity_poly.pdbx_strand_id
1 'polypeptide(L)'
;MGEVIARLAMSLDGYVAGPDSGREHPLGIGGERLHQWLYGLRTFRRMQGMEGGDTGPDDQLIAAWIERPGAVVMGHGMYINGELPWGEDPPFHMPVHVVTHHARESLVKQGGTTFHFVTEGPEHALALARKAAGEKDVSLAGGADLVQQFIRAGWLDELLLHVVPVLACGGRRLFDGLGDQHIEWRKTQVLDSPGVTHVRLRAA
;
A
#
# COMPACT_ATOMS: atom_id res chain seq x y z
N MET A 1 -11.64 -14.72 10.06
CA MET A 1 -10.36 -13.97 10.03
C MET A 1 -10.27 -13.33 8.66
N GLY A 2 -10.04 -12.01 8.62
CA GLY A 2 -9.96 -11.27 7.37
C GLY A 2 -8.76 -11.65 6.49
N GLU A 3 -8.76 -11.19 5.27
CA GLU A 3 -7.72 -11.43 4.27
C GLU A 3 -6.55 -10.45 4.43
N VAL A 4 -5.38 -10.82 3.93
CA VAL A 4 -4.24 -9.91 3.76
C VAL A 4 -4.29 -9.36 2.35
N ILE A 5 -4.47 -8.06 2.24
CA ILE A 5 -4.69 -7.38 0.97
C ILE A 5 -3.63 -6.31 0.73
N ALA A 6 -3.15 -6.18 -0.51
CA ALA A 6 -2.25 -5.10 -0.90
C ALA A 6 -2.81 -4.33 -2.10
N ARG A 7 -2.55 -3.01 -2.11
CA ARG A 7 -2.93 -2.11 -3.20
C ARG A 7 -1.74 -1.23 -3.54
N LEU A 8 -1.28 -1.30 -4.79
CA LEU A 8 -0.11 -0.55 -5.25
C LEU A 8 -0.33 0.02 -6.65
N ALA A 9 0.12 1.25 -6.85
CA ALA A 9 0.31 1.81 -8.18
C ALA A 9 1.66 1.36 -8.75
N MET A 10 1.69 1.01 -10.02
CA MET A 10 2.86 0.45 -10.68
C MET A 10 2.97 0.97 -12.11
N SER A 11 4.19 1.29 -12.55
CA SER A 11 4.49 1.59 -13.95
C SER A 11 4.39 0.33 -14.84
N LEU A 12 4.33 0.50 -16.16
CA LEU A 12 4.35 -0.62 -17.11
C LEU A 12 5.60 -1.49 -16.98
N ASP A 13 6.73 -0.91 -16.61
CA ASP A 13 8.00 -1.60 -16.41
C ASP A 13 8.22 -2.09 -14.96
N GLY A 14 7.16 -2.05 -14.11
CA GLY A 14 7.11 -2.75 -12.82
C GLY A 14 7.62 -1.97 -11.62
N TYR A 15 7.77 -0.64 -11.70
CA TYR A 15 8.21 0.18 -10.57
C TYR A 15 7.02 0.76 -9.77
N VAL A 16 7.16 0.78 -8.46
CA VAL A 16 6.18 1.34 -7.52
C VAL A 16 6.67 2.62 -6.83
N ALA A 17 7.89 3.01 -7.06
CA ALA A 17 8.46 4.29 -6.69
C ALA A 17 9.60 4.65 -7.65
N GLY A 18 9.84 5.94 -7.85
CA GLY A 18 10.97 6.43 -8.63
C GLY A 18 12.32 6.23 -7.94
N PRO A 19 13.43 6.61 -8.61
CA PRO A 19 14.76 6.64 -8.00
C PRO A 19 14.81 7.55 -6.77
N ASP A 20 15.80 7.35 -5.92
CA ASP A 20 16.08 8.18 -4.73
C ASP A 20 14.87 8.36 -3.80
N SER A 21 14.04 7.33 -3.71
CA SER A 21 12.92 7.31 -2.76
C SER A 21 13.44 7.43 -1.32
N GLY A 22 13.00 8.46 -0.62
CA GLY A 22 13.45 8.84 0.71
C GLY A 22 12.64 9.99 1.29
N ARG A 23 13.10 10.58 2.40
CA ARG A 23 12.39 11.69 3.08
C ARG A 23 12.18 12.92 2.19
N GLU A 24 13.15 13.25 1.33
CA GLU A 24 13.07 14.39 0.41
C GLU A 24 12.17 14.10 -0.79
N HIS A 25 12.16 12.84 -1.23
CA HIS A 25 11.34 12.35 -2.33
C HIS A 25 10.57 11.10 -1.88
N PRO A 26 9.45 11.23 -1.15
CA PRO A 26 8.73 10.09 -0.56
C PRO A 26 8.32 9.02 -1.56
N LEU A 27 7.97 9.41 -2.77
CA LEU A 27 7.61 8.52 -3.89
C LEU A 27 8.78 8.26 -4.86
N GLY A 28 9.96 8.81 -4.56
CA GLY A 28 11.08 8.84 -5.50
C GLY A 28 10.90 9.90 -6.59
N ILE A 29 11.98 10.22 -7.31
CA ILE A 29 11.95 11.22 -8.39
C ILE A 29 11.01 10.74 -9.50
N GLY A 30 10.00 11.56 -9.83
CA GLY A 30 8.97 11.24 -10.82
C GLY A 30 7.92 10.21 -10.38
N GLY A 31 8.00 9.67 -9.14
CA GLY A 31 7.10 8.65 -8.63
C GLY A 31 5.66 9.13 -8.41
N GLU A 32 5.44 10.45 -8.29
CA GLU A 32 4.10 11.04 -8.21
C GLU A 32 3.26 10.77 -9.48
N ARG A 33 3.89 10.51 -10.62
CA ARG A 33 3.18 10.14 -11.87
C ARG A 33 2.36 8.85 -11.71
N LEU A 34 2.80 7.94 -10.84
CA LEU A 34 2.07 6.70 -10.57
C LEU A 34 0.76 6.94 -9.81
N HIS A 35 0.57 8.14 -9.25
CA HIS A 35 -0.57 8.46 -8.39
C HIS A 35 -1.46 9.59 -8.97
N GLN A 36 -1.10 10.20 -10.10
CA GLN A 36 -1.83 11.34 -10.68
C GLN A 36 -3.31 11.02 -10.96
N TRP A 37 -3.62 9.81 -11.41
CA TRP A 37 -4.99 9.34 -11.65
C TRP A 37 -5.86 9.37 -10.38
N LEU A 38 -5.25 9.26 -9.20
CA LEU A 38 -5.92 9.19 -7.90
C LEU A 38 -6.31 10.59 -7.38
N TYR A 39 -5.50 11.62 -7.68
CA TYR A 39 -5.62 12.94 -7.05
C TYR A 39 -6.94 13.66 -7.35
N GLY A 40 -7.57 13.37 -8.48
CA GLY A 40 -8.88 13.90 -8.88
C GLY A 40 -10.08 13.23 -8.22
N LEU A 41 -9.91 12.01 -7.68
CA LEU A 41 -11.01 11.22 -7.14
C LEU A 41 -11.59 11.82 -5.86
N ARG A 42 -12.92 11.80 -5.72
CA ARG A 42 -13.62 12.30 -4.53
C ARG A 42 -13.14 11.64 -3.24
N THR A 43 -12.99 10.33 -3.26
CA THR A 43 -12.54 9.55 -2.09
C THR A 43 -11.16 10.00 -1.63
N PHE A 44 -10.21 10.14 -2.56
CA PHE A 44 -8.86 10.61 -2.23
C PHE A 44 -8.88 12.06 -1.70
N ARG A 45 -9.59 12.96 -2.37
CA ARG A 45 -9.72 14.36 -1.94
C ARG A 45 -10.30 14.46 -0.52
N ARG A 46 -11.35 13.68 -0.22
CA ARG A 46 -11.95 13.62 1.12
C ARG A 46 -10.93 13.16 2.18
N MET A 47 -10.08 12.16 1.88
CA MET A 47 -9.01 11.72 2.78
C MET A 47 -7.96 12.81 3.03
N GLN A 48 -7.85 13.79 2.14
CA GLN A 48 -6.97 14.96 2.29
C GLN A 48 -7.71 16.19 2.85
N GLY A 49 -8.93 16.05 3.36
CA GLY A 49 -9.75 17.17 3.86
C GLY A 49 -10.24 18.13 2.79
N MET A 50 -10.22 17.73 1.51
CA MET A 50 -10.68 18.52 0.38
C MET A 50 -12.09 18.11 -0.08
N GLU A 51 -12.88 19.07 -0.53
CA GLU A 51 -14.21 18.83 -1.10
C GLU A 51 -14.17 18.56 -2.62
N GLY A 52 -15.27 17.97 -3.13
CA GLY A 52 -15.45 17.69 -4.57
C GLY A 52 -14.60 16.52 -5.06
N GLY A 53 -14.44 16.41 -6.36
CA GLY A 53 -13.71 15.36 -7.05
C GLY A 53 -14.60 14.44 -7.88
N ASP A 54 -13.94 13.67 -8.75
CA ASP A 54 -14.59 12.77 -9.69
C ASP A 54 -15.21 11.57 -8.96
N THR A 55 -16.40 11.16 -9.41
CA THR A 55 -17.09 9.96 -8.94
C THR A 55 -17.33 9.05 -10.12
N GLY A 56 -16.65 7.97 -10.17
CA GLY A 56 -16.77 7.01 -11.25
C GLY A 56 -16.33 5.64 -10.77
N PRO A 57 -16.11 4.69 -11.68
CA PRO A 57 -15.68 3.36 -11.33
C PRO A 57 -14.37 3.34 -10.52
N ASP A 58 -13.42 4.22 -10.82
CA ASP A 58 -12.15 4.33 -10.08
C ASP A 58 -12.38 4.79 -8.64
N ASP A 59 -13.20 5.81 -8.44
CA ASP A 59 -13.53 6.31 -7.10
C ASP A 59 -14.28 5.26 -6.28
N GLN A 60 -15.24 4.56 -6.89
CA GLN A 60 -15.98 3.47 -6.25
C GLN A 60 -15.05 2.31 -5.84
N LEU A 61 -14.09 1.94 -6.72
CA LEU A 61 -13.09 0.93 -6.43
C LEU A 61 -12.23 1.31 -5.22
N ILE A 62 -11.76 2.56 -5.17
CA ILE A 62 -10.95 3.06 -4.06
C ILE A 62 -11.75 3.17 -2.77
N ALA A 63 -12.99 3.70 -2.83
CA ALA A 63 -13.87 3.80 -1.68
C ALA A 63 -14.14 2.42 -1.04
N ALA A 64 -14.52 1.44 -1.86
CA ALA A 64 -14.74 0.08 -1.40
C ALA A 64 -13.48 -0.56 -0.79
N TRP A 65 -12.30 -0.24 -1.33
CA TRP A 65 -11.04 -0.80 -0.83
C TRP A 65 -10.67 -0.27 0.55
N ILE A 66 -10.78 1.05 0.78
CA ILE A 66 -10.34 1.66 2.04
C ILE A 66 -11.22 1.31 3.24
N GLU A 67 -12.42 0.79 3.03
CA GLU A 67 -13.35 0.36 4.08
C GLU A 67 -13.06 -1.05 4.62
N ARG A 68 -12.29 -1.84 3.87
CA ARG A 68 -12.02 -3.25 4.18
C ARG A 68 -11.11 -3.46 5.39
N PRO A 69 -9.94 -2.78 5.50
CA PRO A 69 -8.97 -3.09 6.53
C PRO A 69 -9.39 -2.61 7.92
N GLY A 70 -8.94 -3.35 8.92
CA GLY A 70 -9.02 -2.96 10.33
C GLY A 70 -7.64 -2.71 10.95
N ALA A 71 -6.56 -3.05 10.22
CA ALA A 71 -5.18 -2.76 10.60
C ALA A 71 -4.28 -2.71 9.35
N VAL A 72 -3.12 -2.09 9.50
CA VAL A 72 -2.12 -1.95 8.45
C VAL A 72 -0.81 -2.59 8.88
N VAL A 73 -0.10 -3.23 7.93
CA VAL A 73 1.32 -3.56 8.05
C VAL A 73 2.09 -2.76 7.00
N MET A 74 3.19 -2.11 7.41
CA MET A 74 4.06 -1.38 6.49
C MET A 74 5.53 -1.57 6.84
N GLY A 75 6.40 -1.40 5.85
CA GLY A 75 7.84 -1.40 6.06
C GLY A 75 8.35 -0.06 6.60
N HIS A 76 9.47 -0.11 7.31
CA HIS A 76 10.14 1.06 7.89
C HIS A 76 10.43 2.15 6.84
N GLY A 77 10.88 1.76 5.63
CA GLY A 77 11.15 2.72 4.55
C GLY A 77 9.91 3.53 4.17
N MET A 78 8.75 2.88 4.03
CA MET A 78 7.50 3.57 3.76
C MET A 78 7.09 4.50 4.92
N TYR A 79 7.26 4.05 6.16
CA TYR A 79 6.99 4.89 7.33
C TYR A 79 7.85 6.15 7.33
N ILE A 80 9.18 6.02 7.13
CA ILE A 80 10.12 7.16 7.11
C ILE A 80 9.79 8.15 5.99
N ASN A 81 9.42 7.65 4.81
CA ASN A 81 9.06 8.49 3.67
C ASN A 81 7.73 9.23 3.89
N GLY A 82 6.80 8.59 4.61
CA GLY A 82 5.48 9.14 4.87
C GLY A 82 5.35 9.98 6.14
N GLU A 83 6.27 9.85 7.10
CA GLU A 83 6.15 10.47 8.43
C GLU A 83 5.90 11.99 8.36
N LEU A 84 6.62 12.71 7.49
CA LEU A 84 6.45 14.16 7.32
C LEU A 84 5.18 14.52 6.53
N PRO A 85 4.93 13.96 5.33
CA PRO A 85 3.73 14.33 4.56
C PRO A 85 2.41 13.90 5.22
N TRP A 86 2.39 12.85 6.05
CA TRP A 86 1.18 12.47 6.79
C TRP A 86 0.87 13.38 7.99
N GLY A 87 1.87 14.07 8.53
CA GLY A 87 1.69 15.04 9.62
C GLY A 87 1.08 14.44 10.89
N GLU A 88 0.15 15.20 11.51
CA GLU A 88 -0.47 14.81 12.76
C GLU A 88 -1.75 13.97 12.60
N ASP A 89 -2.37 13.97 11.42
CA ASP A 89 -3.56 13.18 11.10
C ASP A 89 -3.32 12.26 9.89
N PRO A 90 -2.57 11.15 10.07
CA PRO A 90 -2.28 10.20 9.00
C PRO A 90 -3.54 9.53 8.46
N PRO A 91 -3.60 9.21 7.16
CA PRO A 91 -4.84 8.76 6.49
C PRO A 91 -5.26 7.31 6.79
N PHE A 92 -4.73 6.69 7.85
CA PHE A 92 -5.01 5.29 8.16
C PHE A 92 -6.21 5.13 9.08
N HIS A 93 -6.33 5.95 10.14
CA HIS A 93 -7.40 5.92 11.15
C HIS A 93 -7.59 4.53 11.80
N MET A 94 -6.52 3.76 11.93
CA MET A 94 -6.48 2.41 12.49
C MET A 94 -5.05 2.07 12.96
N PRO A 95 -4.85 0.95 13.70
CA PRO A 95 -3.52 0.49 14.09
C PRO A 95 -2.63 0.18 12.88
N VAL A 96 -1.39 0.66 12.90
CA VAL A 96 -0.37 0.48 11.87
C VAL A 96 0.85 -0.20 12.49
N HIS A 97 1.20 -1.39 12.01
CA HIS A 97 2.36 -2.16 12.47
C HIS A 97 3.53 -1.95 11.51
N VAL A 98 4.54 -1.22 11.97
CA VAL A 98 5.72 -0.87 11.18
C VAL A 98 6.82 -1.91 11.41
N VAL A 99 7.12 -2.71 10.39
CA VAL A 99 8.24 -3.66 10.42
C VAL A 99 9.56 -2.90 10.33
N THR A 100 10.38 -3.02 11.35
CA THR A 100 11.62 -2.23 11.49
C THR A 100 12.69 -3.01 12.26
N HIS A 101 13.96 -2.61 12.14
CA HIS A 101 15.06 -3.07 13.01
C HIS A 101 15.33 -2.10 14.18
N HIS A 102 14.60 -0.99 14.24
CA HIS A 102 14.79 0.05 15.24
C HIS A 102 13.62 0.05 16.22
N ALA A 103 13.87 -0.41 17.44
CA ALA A 103 12.87 -0.35 18.51
C ALA A 103 12.49 1.10 18.81
N ARG A 104 11.20 1.35 18.89
CA ARG A 104 10.62 2.64 19.24
C ARG A 104 9.32 2.43 19.98
N GLU A 105 8.98 3.32 20.89
CA GLU A 105 7.66 3.34 21.54
C GLU A 105 6.56 3.62 20.53
N SER A 106 5.38 3.08 20.80
CA SER A 106 4.21 3.33 19.95
C SER A 106 3.89 4.81 19.86
N LEU A 107 3.56 5.29 18.68
CA LEU A 107 3.26 6.68 18.40
C LEU A 107 1.76 6.83 18.09
N VAL A 108 1.04 7.46 19.00
CA VAL A 108 -0.38 7.80 18.82
C VAL A 108 -0.50 9.10 18.04
N LYS A 109 -1.30 9.09 17.00
CA LYS A 109 -1.61 10.24 16.14
C LYS A 109 -3.09 10.59 16.21
N GLN A 110 -3.47 11.74 15.66
CA GLN A 110 -4.87 12.15 15.52
C GLN A 110 -5.64 11.19 14.59
N GLY A 111 -6.96 11.30 14.55
CA GLY A 111 -7.81 10.50 13.68
C GLY A 111 -7.83 8.98 14.00
N GLY A 112 -7.21 8.52 15.11
CA GLY A 112 -7.22 7.12 15.53
C GLY A 112 -6.08 6.27 14.96
N THR A 113 -5.10 6.86 14.27
CA THR A 113 -3.90 6.15 13.83
C THR A 113 -2.93 5.94 14.98
N THR A 114 -2.45 4.72 15.18
CA THR A 114 -1.37 4.41 16.12
C THR A 114 -0.31 3.59 15.40
N PHE A 115 0.92 4.07 15.37
CA PHE A 115 2.06 3.33 14.83
C PHE A 115 2.69 2.47 15.94
N HIS A 116 2.76 1.15 15.71
CA HIS A 116 3.46 0.18 16.54
C HIS A 116 4.71 -0.29 15.80
N PHE A 117 5.87 -0.14 16.40
CA PHE A 117 7.15 -0.51 15.78
C PHE A 117 7.52 -1.94 16.17
N VAL A 118 7.56 -2.84 15.19
CA VAL A 118 7.73 -4.28 15.39
C VAL A 118 9.09 -4.71 14.91
N THR A 119 9.93 -5.20 15.82
CA THR A 119 11.33 -5.60 15.55
C THR A 119 11.50 -7.11 15.32
N GLU A 120 10.48 -7.90 15.64
CA GLU A 120 10.49 -9.36 15.56
C GLU A 120 10.20 -9.89 14.14
N GLY A 121 10.07 -8.98 13.19
CA GLY A 121 9.93 -9.31 11.77
C GLY A 121 8.50 -9.31 11.24
N PRO A 122 8.34 -9.56 9.93
CA PRO A 122 7.06 -9.38 9.24
C PRO A 122 5.98 -10.36 9.67
N GLU A 123 6.33 -11.60 10.03
CA GLU A 123 5.38 -12.61 10.51
C GLU A 123 4.74 -12.18 11.83
N HIS A 124 5.56 -11.67 12.76
CA HIS A 124 5.06 -11.18 14.05
C HIS A 124 4.18 -9.93 13.85
N ALA A 125 4.60 -9.00 12.99
CA ALA A 125 3.80 -7.83 12.65
C ALA A 125 2.45 -8.20 12.05
N LEU A 126 2.40 -9.21 11.18
CA LEU A 126 1.15 -9.74 10.62
C LEU A 126 0.25 -10.35 11.71
N ALA A 127 0.82 -11.11 12.64
CA ALA A 127 0.05 -11.69 13.76
C ALA A 127 -0.60 -10.61 14.63
N LEU A 128 0.16 -9.55 14.96
CA LEU A 128 -0.35 -8.40 15.71
C LEU A 128 -1.44 -7.64 14.92
N ALA A 129 -1.22 -7.41 13.62
CA ALA A 129 -2.17 -6.73 12.76
C ALA A 129 -3.48 -7.53 12.61
N ARG A 130 -3.43 -8.85 12.44
CA ARG A 130 -4.60 -9.71 12.42
C ARG A 130 -5.40 -9.64 13.73
N LYS A 131 -4.71 -9.63 14.86
CA LYS A 131 -5.35 -9.45 16.18
C LYS A 131 -6.06 -8.10 16.28
N ALA A 132 -5.43 -7.03 15.81
CA ALA A 132 -5.99 -5.68 15.84
C ALA A 132 -7.15 -5.51 14.85
N ALA A 133 -7.07 -6.12 13.67
CA ALA A 133 -8.11 -6.05 12.63
C ALA A 133 -9.38 -6.84 12.99
N GLY A 134 -9.28 -7.87 13.85
CA GLY A 134 -10.41 -8.73 14.20
C GLY A 134 -10.91 -9.52 12.99
N GLU A 135 -12.15 -9.29 12.59
CA GLU A 135 -12.78 -9.92 11.41
C GLU A 135 -12.48 -9.17 10.10
N LYS A 136 -11.97 -7.95 10.17
CA LYS A 136 -11.60 -7.15 9.01
C LYS A 136 -10.29 -7.60 8.38
N ASP A 137 -10.03 -7.10 7.18
CA ASP A 137 -8.80 -7.37 6.45
C ASP A 137 -7.58 -6.67 7.07
N VAL A 138 -6.41 -7.16 6.76
CA VAL A 138 -5.14 -6.51 7.04
C VAL A 138 -4.61 -5.89 5.73
N SER A 139 -4.41 -4.58 5.72
CA SER A 139 -3.81 -3.89 4.57
C SER A 139 -2.29 -3.95 4.64
N LEU A 140 -1.66 -4.51 3.64
CA LEU A 140 -0.23 -4.42 3.42
C LEU A 140 0.05 -3.17 2.57
N ALA A 141 0.50 -2.09 3.23
CA ALA A 141 0.66 -0.80 2.57
C ALA A 141 1.93 -0.70 1.69
N GLY A 142 2.94 -1.52 1.99
CA GLY A 142 4.23 -1.49 1.29
C GLY A 142 5.40 -1.24 2.28
N GLY A 143 6.68 -0.87 1.90
CA GLY A 143 7.16 -0.77 0.50
C GLY A 143 7.37 -2.10 -0.23
N ALA A 144 7.96 -2.00 -1.40
CA ALA A 144 8.15 -3.14 -2.28
C ALA A 144 8.79 -4.35 -1.60
N ASP A 145 9.86 -4.15 -0.86
CA ASP A 145 10.60 -5.23 -0.18
C ASP A 145 9.71 -6.02 0.80
N LEU A 146 8.81 -5.34 1.52
CA LEU A 146 7.87 -6.02 2.42
C LEU A 146 6.80 -6.79 1.65
N VAL A 147 6.27 -6.22 0.57
CA VAL A 147 5.30 -6.90 -0.31
C VAL A 147 5.91 -8.17 -0.91
N GLN A 148 7.15 -8.10 -1.37
CA GLN A 148 7.89 -9.26 -1.87
C GLN A 148 8.04 -10.36 -0.81
N GLN A 149 8.35 -10.00 0.45
CA GLN A 149 8.42 -10.96 1.55
C GLN A 149 7.07 -11.65 1.78
N PHE A 150 5.96 -10.90 1.76
CA PHE A 150 4.63 -11.45 1.92
C PHE A 150 4.23 -12.37 0.76
N ILE A 151 4.58 -12.02 -0.47
CA ILE A 151 4.35 -12.86 -1.64
C ILE A 151 5.14 -14.17 -1.53
N ARG A 152 6.46 -14.10 -1.21
CA ARG A 152 7.30 -15.30 -1.05
C ARG A 152 6.81 -16.23 0.05
N ALA A 153 6.30 -15.66 1.14
CA ALA A 153 5.79 -16.42 2.28
C ALA A 153 4.36 -16.97 2.06
N GLY A 154 3.70 -16.62 0.97
CA GLY A 154 2.31 -17.01 0.72
C GLY A 154 1.31 -16.37 1.69
N TRP A 155 1.62 -15.20 2.24
CA TRP A 155 0.78 -14.50 3.21
C TRP A 155 -0.16 -13.47 2.58
N LEU A 156 0.01 -13.15 1.29
CA LEU A 156 -0.80 -12.17 0.58
C LEU A 156 -1.94 -12.87 -0.16
N ASP A 157 -3.18 -12.62 0.25
CA ASP A 157 -4.38 -13.24 -0.31
C ASP A 157 -4.88 -12.52 -1.57
N GLU A 158 -4.79 -11.17 -1.59
CA GLU A 158 -5.29 -10.35 -2.69
C GLU A 158 -4.33 -9.19 -3.00
N LEU A 159 -4.05 -8.99 -4.28
CA LEU A 159 -3.26 -7.87 -4.79
C LEU A 159 -4.07 -7.08 -5.81
N LEU A 160 -4.28 -5.79 -5.54
CA LEU A 160 -4.88 -4.84 -6.47
C LEU A 160 -3.77 -3.95 -7.05
N LEU A 161 -3.46 -4.15 -8.32
CA LEU A 161 -2.50 -3.34 -9.06
C LEU A 161 -3.22 -2.22 -9.81
N HIS A 162 -2.71 -1.02 -9.70
CA HIS A 162 -3.05 0.12 -10.54
C HIS A 162 -1.92 0.33 -11.54
N VAL A 163 -2.03 -0.27 -12.73
CA VAL A 163 -1.02 -0.20 -13.77
C VAL A 163 -1.18 1.11 -14.51
N VAL A 164 -0.22 2.01 -14.33
CA VAL A 164 -0.20 3.34 -14.96
C VAL A 164 0.58 3.26 -16.26
N PRO A 165 0.10 3.85 -17.38
CA PRO A 165 0.71 3.76 -18.69
C PRO A 165 1.96 4.65 -18.83
N VAL A 166 2.95 4.46 -17.94
CA VAL A 166 4.24 5.15 -17.94
C VAL A 166 5.38 4.14 -17.78
N LEU A 167 6.55 4.47 -18.31
CA LEU A 167 7.81 3.79 -18.03
C LEU A 167 8.59 4.63 -17.02
N ALA A 168 8.87 4.07 -15.83
CA ALA A 168 9.63 4.76 -14.81
C ALA A 168 11.15 4.65 -15.06
N CYS A 169 11.60 3.60 -15.72
CA CYS A 169 12.98 3.33 -16.11
C CYS A 169 13.99 3.28 -14.95
N GLY A 170 13.52 3.32 -13.70
CA GLY A 170 14.37 3.28 -12.50
C GLY A 170 13.55 3.42 -11.23
N GLY A 171 14.14 3.05 -10.08
CA GLY A 171 13.51 3.13 -8.77
C GLY A 171 13.29 1.77 -8.11
N ARG A 172 12.18 1.60 -7.40
CA ARG A 172 11.83 0.37 -6.68
C ARG A 172 10.87 -0.49 -7.49
N ARG A 173 11.32 -1.68 -7.91
CA ARG A 173 10.47 -2.65 -8.61
C ARG A 173 9.67 -3.48 -7.61
N LEU A 174 8.43 -3.80 -8.01
CA LEU A 174 7.52 -4.57 -7.15
C LEU A 174 7.89 -6.06 -7.11
N PHE A 175 8.30 -6.64 -8.21
CA PHE A 175 8.43 -8.10 -8.37
C PHE A 175 9.89 -8.58 -8.46
N ASP A 176 10.84 -7.79 -7.96
CA ASP A 176 12.23 -8.26 -7.83
C ASP A 176 12.39 -9.20 -6.64
N GLY A 177 13.38 -10.08 -6.70
CA GLY A 177 13.79 -10.91 -5.55
C GLY A 177 12.74 -11.93 -5.08
N LEU A 178 11.82 -12.36 -5.95
CA LEU A 178 10.78 -13.35 -5.61
C LEU A 178 11.29 -14.80 -5.64
N GLY A 179 12.53 -15.03 -6.07
CA GLY A 179 13.11 -16.37 -6.26
C GLY A 179 12.86 -16.92 -7.65
N ASP A 180 13.14 -18.23 -7.83
CA ASP A 180 13.11 -18.89 -9.13
C ASP A 180 11.84 -19.70 -9.37
N GLN A 181 10.91 -19.73 -8.42
CA GLN A 181 9.66 -20.47 -8.54
C GLN A 181 8.60 -19.60 -9.20
N HIS A 182 7.77 -20.22 -10.06
CA HIS A 182 6.59 -19.56 -10.59
C HIS A 182 5.56 -19.35 -9.48
N ILE A 183 5.06 -18.12 -9.37
CA ILE A 183 3.99 -17.74 -8.43
C ILE A 183 2.76 -17.42 -9.29
N GLU A 184 1.74 -18.26 -9.19
CA GLU A 184 0.53 -18.09 -9.96
C GLU A 184 -0.50 -17.25 -9.21
N TRP A 185 -1.15 -16.35 -9.94
CA TRP A 185 -2.25 -15.54 -9.46
C TRP A 185 -3.45 -15.67 -10.36
N ARG A 186 -4.62 -15.77 -9.78
CA ARG A 186 -5.88 -15.75 -10.52
C ARG A 186 -6.37 -14.32 -10.67
N LYS A 187 -6.49 -13.84 -11.91
CA LYS A 187 -7.11 -12.56 -12.21
C LYS A 187 -8.62 -12.64 -11.96
N THR A 188 -9.15 -11.79 -11.09
CA THR A 188 -10.56 -11.78 -10.70
C THR A 188 -11.32 -10.58 -11.23
N GLN A 189 -10.65 -9.47 -11.51
CA GLN A 189 -11.25 -8.25 -12.04
C GLN A 189 -10.24 -7.46 -12.86
N VAL A 190 -10.71 -6.83 -13.93
CA VAL A 190 -10.01 -5.73 -14.62
C VAL A 190 -11.00 -4.59 -14.76
N LEU A 191 -10.54 -3.38 -14.41
CA LEU A 191 -11.24 -2.13 -14.67
C LEU A 191 -10.28 -1.24 -15.46
N ASP A 192 -10.68 -0.86 -16.66
CA ASP A 192 -9.91 0.01 -17.55
C ASP A 192 -10.40 1.44 -17.45
N SER A 193 -9.47 2.37 -17.29
CA SER A 193 -9.71 3.81 -17.19
C SER A 193 -8.64 4.59 -17.96
N PRO A 194 -8.89 5.81 -18.41
CA PRO A 194 -7.97 6.54 -19.31
C PRO A 194 -6.54 6.71 -18.79
N GLY A 195 -6.36 6.80 -17.48
CA GLY A 195 -5.05 7.04 -16.83
C GLY A 195 -4.47 5.84 -16.11
N VAL A 196 -5.22 4.73 -16.00
CA VAL A 196 -4.82 3.57 -15.20
C VAL A 196 -5.65 2.34 -15.56
N THR A 197 -5.03 1.18 -15.56
CA THR A 197 -5.75 -0.11 -15.59
C THR A 197 -5.65 -0.78 -14.23
N HIS A 198 -6.77 -1.06 -13.60
CA HIS A 198 -6.82 -1.77 -12.33
C HIS A 198 -6.93 -3.27 -12.57
N VAL A 199 -6.02 -4.03 -11.98
CA VAL A 199 -5.99 -5.49 -12.08
C VAL A 199 -6.06 -6.08 -10.68
N ARG A 200 -7.15 -6.78 -10.37
CA ARG A 200 -7.31 -7.49 -9.11
C ARG A 200 -6.89 -8.94 -9.27
N LEU A 201 -5.98 -9.37 -8.43
CA LEU A 201 -5.37 -10.68 -8.42
C LEU A 201 -5.61 -11.34 -7.06
N ARG A 202 -5.90 -12.64 -7.06
CA ARG A 202 -5.96 -13.46 -5.85
C ARG A 202 -4.95 -14.59 -5.94
N ALA A 203 -4.36 -14.93 -4.82
CA ALA A 203 -3.50 -16.10 -4.71
C ALA A 203 -4.25 -17.36 -5.21
N ALA A 204 -3.55 -18.20 -5.97
CA ALA A 204 -4.11 -19.40 -6.59
C ALA A 204 -4.30 -20.54 -5.58
#